data_09a66315f6b4bf9c7e84c90070ca5e89
#
_entry.id   09a66315f6b4bf9c7e84c90070ca5e89
#
_cell.length_a   1.000
_cell.length_b   1.000
_cell.length_c   1.000
_cell.angle_alpha   90.00
_cell.angle_beta   90.00
_cell.angle_gamma   90.00
#
_symmetry.space_group_name_H-M   'P 1'
#
loop_
_entity.id
_entity.type
_entity.pdbx_description
1 polymer ?
#
loop_
_entity_poly.entity_id
_entity_poly.type
_entity_poly.pdbx_seq_one_letter_code
_entity_poly.pdbx_strand_id
1 'polypeptide(L)'
;MFSMTQRSVRLFSTLVFMALLALAGCQSVPPKGLTPKQIAVLKQEGFELTDEGWAFGLSGKVLFGSDVETLNQASTEIVQRIGKALLSVDIQKVRVDGHTDASGKEPYNVQLSVRRAKSVVKVLTQVGMREENIQLRGLGSSEPVASNSTAAGRTENRRVSIVVIAD
;
A
#
# COMPACT_ATOMS: atom_id res chain seq x y z
N MET A 1 14.06 52.60 -52.05
CA MET A 1 13.66 51.21 -52.20
C MET A 1 14.32 50.34 -51.14
N PHE A 2 14.22 50.74 -49.87
CA PHE A 2 14.85 50.05 -48.74
C PHE A 2 14.00 50.17 -47.46
N SER A 3 12.78 49.68 -47.43
CA SER A 3 11.95 49.72 -46.20
C SER A 3 11.04 48.51 -46.00
N MET A 4 10.95 47.55 -46.93
CA MET A 4 10.03 46.42 -46.78
C MET A 4 10.66 45.17 -46.12
N THR A 5 11.96 45.02 -46.20
CA THR A 5 12.64 43.81 -45.66
C THR A 5 12.79 43.79 -44.13
N GLN A 6 12.93 44.96 -43.48
CA GLN A 6 13.07 45.01 -42.00
C GLN A 6 11.76 44.75 -41.24
N ARG A 7 10.61 45.07 -41.82
CA ARG A 7 9.31 44.76 -41.18
C ARG A 7 8.96 43.30 -41.20
N SER A 8 9.30 42.59 -42.28
CA SER A 8 9.06 41.14 -42.41
C SER A 8 9.92 40.31 -41.47
N VAL A 9 11.18 40.69 -41.27
CA VAL A 9 12.10 39.99 -40.34
C VAL A 9 11.67 40.17 -38.90
N ARG A 10 11.18 41.37 -38.50
CA ARG A 10 10.68 41.61 -37.14
C ARG A 10 9.38 40.86 -36.84
N LEU A 11 8.48 40.72 -37.79
CA LEU A 11 7.25 39.96 -37.66
C LEU A 11 7.53 38.46 -37.57
N PHE A 12 8.50 37.92 -38.32
CA PHE A 12 8.92 36.50 -38.23
C PHE A 12 9.59 36.22 -36.91
N SER A 13 10.43 37.11 -36.39
CA SER A 13 11.11 36.94 -35.09
C SER A 13 10.14 36.96 -33.92
N THR A 14 9.10 37.76 -33.94
CA THR A 14 8.06 37.81 -32.88
C THR A 14 7.14 36.61 -32.95
N LEU A 15 6.82 36.08 -34.12
CA LEU A 15 6.02 34.86 -34.28
C LEU A 15 6.76 33.58 -33.79
N VAL A 16 8.08 33.49 -34.06
CA VAL A 16 8.91 32.36 -33.58
C VAL A 16 9.11 32.45 -32.06
N PHE A 17 9.25 33.63 -31.48
CA PHE A 17 9.36 33.81 -30.03
C PHE A 17 8.04 33.49 -29.29
N MET A 18 6.89 33.81 -29.91
CA MET A 18 5.57 33.46 -29.36
C MET A 18 5.25 31.94 -29.46
N ALA A 19 5.75 31.27 -30.50
CA ALA A 19 5.61 29.81 -30.65
C ALA A 19 6.47 29.00 -29.64
N LEU A 20 7.61 29.54 -29.21
CA LEU A 20 8.48 28.94 -28.21
C LEU A 20 7.93 29.06 -26.77
N LEU A 21 7.08 29.99 -26.48
CA LEU A 21 6.43 30.17 -25.17
C LEU A 21 5.22 29.23 -24.95
N ALA A 22 4.70 28.60 -26.01
CA ALA A 22 3.57 27.67 -25.92
C ALA A 22 3.97 26.24 -25.50
N LEU A 23 5.29 25.95 -25.35
CA LEU A 23 5.84 24.71 -24.86
C LEU A 23 6.14 24.70 -23.34
N ALA A 24 5.73 25.78 -22.63
CA ALA A 24 5.76 25.80 -21.17
C ALA A 24 4.72 24.79 -20.65
N GLY A 25 5.22 23.59 -20.44
CA GLY A 25 4.64 22.37 -19.98
C GLY A 25 3.34 22.49 -19.20
N CYS A 26 2.33 21.79 -19.66
CA CYS A 26 1.35 21.19 -18.78
C CYS A 26 2.12 20.31 -17.78
N GLN A 27 2.47 20.84 -16.62
CA GLN A 27 2.77 20.02 -15.46
C GLN A 27 1.45 19.32 -15.15
N SER A 28 1.31 18.10 -15.66
CA SER A 28 0.23 17.21 -15.24
C SER A 28 0.34 17.09 -13.73
N VAL A 29 -0.62 17.68 -13.01
CA VAL A 29 -0.83 17.38 -11.59
C VAL A 29 -0.92 15.85 -11.50
N PRO A 30 -0.05 15.17 -10.71
CA PRO A 30 -0.12 13.74 -10.60
C PRO A 30 -1.57 13.37 -10.22
N PRO A 31 -2.17 12.38 -10.89
CA PRO A 31 -3.53 11.98 -10.56
C PRO A 31 -3.57 11.60 -9.08
N LYS A 32 -4.61 12.04 -8.37
CA LYS A 32 -4.91 11.54 -7.03
C LYS A 32 -5.03 10.02 -7.14
N GLY A 33 -4.16 9.30 -6.45
CA GLY A 33 -4.17 7.84 -6.46
C GLY A 33 -2.79 7.24 -6.79
N LEU A 34 -2.73 5.91 -6.82
CA LEU A 34 -1.51 5.18 -7.11
C LEU A 34 -1.11 5.28 -8.59
N THR A 35 0.18 5.44 -8.83
CA THR A 35 0.75 5.44 -10.19
C THR A 35 0.68 4.04 -10.83
N PRO A 36 0.71 3.92 -12.17
CA PRO A 36 0.76 2.62 -12.85
C PRO A 36 1.92 1.73 -12.38
N LYS A 37 3.08 2.32 -12.06
CA LYS A 37 4.25 1.59 -11.53
C LYS A 37 3.95 1.02 -10.13
N GLN A 38 3.33 1.79 -9.25
CA GLN A 38 2.93 1.32 -7.93
C GLN A 38 1.93 0.18 -8.03
N ILE A 39 0.90 0.33 -8.86
CA ILE A 39 -0.11 -0.72 -9.10
C ILE A 39 0.54 -2.00 -9.66
N ALA A 40 1.50 -1.89 -10.57
CA ALA A 40 2.21 -3.04 -11.10
C ALA A 40 2.97 -3.81 -10.01
N VAL A 41 3.67 -3.10 -9.13
CA VAL A 41 4.39 -3.71 -8.00
C VAL A 41 3.41 -4.34 -7.00
N LEU A 42 2.31 -3.68 -6.67
CA LEU A 42 1.29 -4.25 -5.79
C LEU A 42 0.75 -5.58 -6.34
N LYS A 43 0.40 -5.63 -7.62
CA LYS A 43 -0.07 -6.86 -8.28
C LYS A 43 1.01 -7.95 -8.30
N GLN A 44 2.26 -7.57 -8.59
CA GLN A 44 3.40 -8.50 -8.60
C GLN A 44 3.63 -9.13 -7.23
N GLU A 45 3.46 -8.36 -6.15
CA GLU A 45 3.59 -8.85 -4.78
C GLU A 45 2.35 -9.58 -4.26
N GLY A 46 1.28 -9.66 -5.05
CA GLY A 46 0.06 -10.39 -4.71
C GLY A 46 -0.97 -9.58 -3.90
N PHE A 47 -0.90 -8.25 -3.99
CA PHE A 47 -1.98 -7.41 -3.45
C PHE A 47 -3.22 -7.51 -4.34
N GLU A 48 -4.38 -7.54 -3.72
CA GLU A 48 -5.68 -7.53 -4.36
C GLU A 48 -6.41 -6.21 -4.07
N LEU A 49 -7.13 -5.69 -5.05
CA LEU A 49 -7.92 -4.48 -4.87
C LEU A 49 -9.22 -4.84 -4.14
N THR A 50 -9.46 -4.18 -3.02
CA THR A 50 -10.65 -4.29 -2.19
C THR A 50 -11.34 -2.94 -2.05
N ASP A 51 -12.51 -2.90 -1.43
CA ASP A 51 -13.23 -1.64 -1.14
C ASP A 51 -12.44 -0.71 -0.20
N GLU A 52 -11.49 -1.25 0.57
CA GLU A 52 -10.64 -0.51 1.50
C GLU A 52 -9.28 -0.09 0.92
N GLY A 53 -8.97 -0.47 -0.32
CA GLY A 53 -7.69 -0.26 -0.98
C GLY A 53 -7.00 -1.55 -1.43
N TRP A 54 -5.72 -1.47 -1.72
CA TRP A 54 -4.92 -2.65 -2.10
C TRP A 54 -4.51 -3.42 -0.85
N ALA A 55 -5.00 -4.64 -0.68
CA ALA A 55 -4.78 -5.47 0.48
C ALA A 55 -3.91 -6.69 0.16
N PHE A 56 -2.95 -6.99 1.02
CA PHE A 56 -2.18 -8.23 1.03
C PHE A 56 -2.49 -8.99 2.31
N GLY A 57 -3.14 -10.15 2.18
CA GLY A 57 -3.54 -10.98 3.31
C GLY A 57 -2.48 -12.02 3.66
N LEU A 58 -2.01 -11.98 4.89
CA LEU A 58 -1.12 -12.99 5.46
C LEU A 58 -1.96 -13.93 6.34
N SER A 59 -2.26 -15.14 5.85
CA SER A 59 -3.05 -16.10 6.62
C SER A 59 -2.34 -16.54 7.89
N GLY A 60 -3.10 -16.79 8.96
CA GLY A 60 -2.54 -17.19 10.25
C GLY A 60 -1.74 -18.50 10.23
N LYS A 61 -2.03 -19.40 9.28
CA LYS A 61 -1.24 -20.63 9.08
C LYS A 61 0.20 -20.34 8.62
N VAL A 62 0.37 -19.28 7.84
CA VAL A 62 1.67 -18.82 7.35
C VAL A 62 2.37 -17.98 8.42
N LEU A 63 1.62 -17.06 9.06
CA LEU A 63 2.19 -16.07 9.98
C LEU A 63 2.55 -16.62 11.34
N PHE A 64 1.63 -17.35 11.93
CA PHE A 64 1.72 -17.76 13.33
C PHE A 64 1.44 -19.25 13.43
N GLY A 65 2.31 -19.99 14.07
CA GLY A 65 1.93 -21.32 14.56
C GLY A 65 0.68 -21.20 15.47
N SER A 66 0.11 -22.31 15.89
CA SER A 66 -1.01 -22.31 16.83
C SER A 66 -0.62 -21.50 18.08
N ASP A 67 -1.40 -20.48 18.43
CA ASP A 67 -1.26 -19.59 19.60
C ASP A 67 -0.01 -18.69 19.67
N VAL A 68 0.75 -18.50 18.60
CA VAL A 68 1.93 -17.65 18.61
C VAL A 68 1.60 -16.25 18.09
N GLU A 69 2.13 -15.22 18.77
CA GLU A 69 2.01 -13.79 18.40
C GLU A 69 3.20 -13.31 17.59
N THR A 70 4.26 -14.13 17.51
CA THR A 70 5.50 -13.79 16.81
C THR A 70 5.54 -14.46 15.45
N LEU A 71 6.01 -13.70 14.46
CA LEU A 71 6.22 -14.20 13.10
C LEU A 71 7.30 -15.30 13.12
N ASN A 72 7.07 -16.38 12.39
CA ASN A 72 8.13 -17.31 12.07
C ASN A 72 9.10 -16.72 11.02
N GLN A 73 10.22 -17.38 10.77
CA GLN A 73 11.23 -16.88 9.84
C GLN A 73 10.68 -16.67 8.43
N ALA A 74 9.94 -17.63 7.88
CA ALA A 74 9.37 -17.54 6.53
C ALA A 74 8.40 -16.35 6.40
N SER A 75 7.57 -16.12 7.42
CA SER A 75 6.65 -14.97 7.45
C SER A 75 7.39 -13.65 7.58
N THR A 76 8.46 -13.62 8.37
CA THR A 76 9.32 -12.43 8.49
C THR A 76 9.93 -12.07 7.14
N GLU A 77 10.43 -13.04 6.38
CA GLU A 77 11.00 -12.85 5.05
C GLU A 77 9.95 -12.31 4.06
N ILE A 78 8.71 -12.82 4.10
CA ILE A 78 7.60 -12.33 3.28
C ILE A 78 7.31 -10.86 3.62
N VAL A 79 7.15 -10.51 4.89
CA VAL A 79 6.86 -9.14 5.30
C VAL A 79 8.01 -8.19 4.95
N GLN A 80 9.26 -8.63 5.12
CA GLN A 80 10.44 -7.86 4.71
C GLN A 80 10.45 -7.59 3.20
N ARG A 81 10.16 -8.61 2.39
CA ARG A 81 10.07 -8.48 0.92
C ARG A 81 8.99 -7.47 0.54
N ILE A 82 7.78 -7.61 1.11
CA ILE A 82 6.67 -6.67 0.88
C ILE A 82 7.06 -5.25 1.27
N GLY A 83 7.60 -5.02 2.46
CA GLY A 83 8.00 -3.70 2.91
C GLY A 83 9.05 -3.05 1.99
N LYS A 84 10.06 -3.81 1.56
CA LYS A 84 11.06 -3.34 0.59
C LYS A 84 10.46 -3.02 -0.77
N ALA A 85 9.54 -3.86 -1.27
CA ALA A 85 8.86 -3.64 -2.54
C ALA A 85 8.02 -2.34 -2.50
N LEU A 86 7.26 -2.11 -1.44
CA LEU A 86 6.48 -0.87 -1.26
C LEU A 86 7.39 0.36 -1.24
N LEU A 87 8.47 0.34 -0.47
CA LEU A 87 9.43 1.45 -0.39
C LEU A 87 10.13 1.71 -1.74
N SER A 88 10.38 0.68 -2.55
CA SER A 88 11.04 0.81 -3.87
C SER A 88 10.23 1.63 -4.89
N VAL A 89 8.94 1.79 -4.65
CA VAL A 89 8.00 2.56 -5.48
C VAL A 89 7.37 3.73 -4.72
N ASP A 90 8.02 4.16 -3.63
CA ASP A 90 7.62 5.30 -2.80
C ASP A 90 6.21 5.15 -2.18
N ILE A 91 5.79 3.92 -1.88
CA ILE A 91 4.62 3.65 -1.04
C ILE A 91 5.11 3.61 0.40
N GLN A 92 4.88 4.69 1.14
CA GLN A 92 5.39 4.86 2.50
C GLN A 92 4.30 4.71 3.56
N LYS A 93 3.02 4.86 3.18
CA LYS A 93 1.88 4.77 4.09
C LYS A 93 1.11 3.48 3.91
N VAL A 94 0.91 2.77 5.00
CA VAL A 94 0.12 1.53 5.02
C VAL A 94 -0.73 1.45 6.27
N ARG A 95 -1.76 0.62 6.22
CA ARG A 95 -2.52 0.17 7.39
C ARG A 95 -2.26 -1.32 7.60
N VAL A 96 -2.11 -1.73 8.84
CA VAL A 96 -1.93 -3.13 9.23
C VAL A 96 -3.10 -3.54 10.12
N ASP A 97 -3.94 -4.43 9.61
CA ASP A 97 -5.15 -4.88 10.24
C ASP A 97 -4.98 -6.33 10.75
N GLY A 98 -5.13 -6.53 12.06
CA GLY A 98 -5.11 -7.85 12.66
C GLY A 98 -6.52 -8.41 12.84
N HIS A 99 -6.68 -9.71 12.56
CA HIS A 99 -7.96 -10.41 12.68
C HIS A 99 -7.81 -11.75 13.42
N THR A 100 -8.91 -12.22 14.00
CA THR A 100 -9.03 -13.54 14.60
C THR A 100 -10.21 -14.30 13.99
N ASP A 101 -10.30 -15.59 14.27
CA ASP A 101 -11.58 -16.30 14.11
C ASP A 101 -12.52 -15.95 15.27
N ALA A 102 -13.76 -16.43 15.21
CA ALA A 102 -14.77 -16.19 16.24
C ALA A 102 -14.63 -17.07 17.50
N SER A 103 -13.54 -17.78 17.66
CA SER A 103 -13.29 -18.59 18.86
C SER A 103 -12.87 -17.71 20.03
N GLY A 104 -13.45 -17.96 21.21
CA GLY A 104 -13.10 -17.22 22.42
C GLY A 104 -13.90 -15.94 22.64
N LYS A 105 -13.43 -15.08 23.57
CA LYS A 105 -14.08 -13.84 23.96
C LYS A 105 -13.59 -12.67 23.12
N GLU A 106 -14.50 -11.81 22.64
CA GLU A 106 -14.16 -10.68 21.78
C GLU A 106 -13.13 -9.72 22.38
N PRO A 107 -13.16 -9.33 23.67
CA PRO A 107 -12.10 -8.48 24.21
C PRO A 107 -10.70 -9.10 24.14
N TYR A 108 -10.60 -10.41 24.28
CA TYR A 108 -9.33 -11.15 24.09
C TYR A 108 -8.92 -11.16 22.62
N ASN A 109 -9.86 -11.41 21.70
CA ASN A 109 -9.62 -11.46 20.26
C ASN A 109 -9.12 -10.10 19.74
N VAL A 110 -9.71 -8.99 20.19
CA VAL A 110 -9.23 -7.66 19.85
C VAL A 110 -7.78 -7.45 20.29
N GLN A 111 -7.46 -7.80 21.54
CA GLN A 111 -6.08 -7.68 22.04
C GLN A 111 -5.10 -8.59 21.27
N LEU A 112 -5.50 -9.84 20.98
CA LEU A 112 -4.69 -10.79 20.22
C LEU A 112 -4.41 -10.27 18.81
N SER A 113 -5.43 -9.73 18.14
CA SER A 113 -5.30 -9.15 16.79
C SER A 113 -4.36 -7.94 16.78
N VAL A 114 -4.41 -7.06 17.80
CA VAL A 114 -3.44 -5.97 17.99
C VAL A 114 -2.01 -6.48 18.13
N ARG A 115 -1.79 -7.50 18.95
CA ARG A 115 -0.43 -8.05 19.17
C ARG A 115 0.13 -8.66 17.89
N ARG A 116 -0.70 -9.38 17.12
CA ARG A 116 -0.32 -9.95 15.80
C ARG A 116 0.03 -8.86 14.79
N ALA A 117 -0.80 -7.81 14.69
CA ALA A 117 -0.52 -6.67 13.84
C ALA A 117 0.79 -5.96 14.23
N LYS A 118 1.05 -5.78 15.54
CA LYS A 118 2.32 -5.20 16.03
C LYS A 118 3.55 -5.99 15.59
N SER A 119 3.47 -7.31 15.51
CA SER A 119 4.58 -8.14 15.03
C SER A 119 4.92 -7.86 13.56
N VAL A 120 3.90 -7.63 12.72
CA VAL A 120 4.10 -7.21 11.32
C VAL A 120 4.65 -5.79 11.24
N VAL A 121 4.10 -4.84 12.00
CA VAL A 121 4.60 -3.44 12.08
C VAL A 121 6.07 -3.42 12.44
N LYS A 122 6.50 -4.21 13.44
CA LYS A 122 7.91 -4.31 13.84
C LYS A 122 8.83 -4.70 12.67
N VAL A 123 8.42 -5.64 11.83
CA VAL A 123 9.21 -6.05 10.67
C VAL A 123 9.22 -4.98 9.58
N LEU A 124 8.09 -4.32 9.33
CA LEU A 124 8.01 -3.21 8.38
C LEU A 124 8.91 -2.03 8.80
N THR A 125 8.97 -1.71 10.09
CA THR A 125 9.88 -0.67 10.59
C THR A 125 11.35 -1.06 10.48
N GLN A 126 11.68 -2.33 10.69
CA GLN A 126 13.05 -2.84 10.50
C GLN A 126 13.56 -2.73 9.06
N VAL A 127 12.68 -2.77 8.05
CA VAL A 127 13.06 -2.56 6.64
C VAL A 127 13.02 -1.10 6.20
N GLY A 128 12.70 -0.17 7.11
CA GLY A 128 12.80 1.27 6.88
C GLY A 128 11.48 2.01 6.72
N MET A 129 10.32 1.35 6.91
CA MET A 129 9.06 2.10 7.01
C MET A 129 9.01 2.89 8.31
N ARG A 130 8.58 4.15 8.23
CA ARG A 130 8.44 5.01 9.42
C ARG A 130 7.19 4.62 10.19
N GLU A 131 7.30 4.48 11.51
CA GLU A 131 6.20 4.03 12.37
C GLU A 131 4.98 4.96 12.27
N GLU A 132 5.19 6.27 12.18
CA GLU A 132 4.13 7.27 12.01
C GLU A 132 3.34 7.13 10.70
N ASN A 133 3.88 6.40 9.72
CA ASN A 133 3.22 6.11 8.45
C ASN A 133 2.46 4.77 8.46
N ILE A 134 2.48 4.06 9.58
CA ILE A 134 1.81 2.76 9.71
C ILE A 134 0.63 2.90 10.67
N GLN A 135 -0.58 2.85 10.13
CA GLN A 135 -1.78 2.75 10.94
C GLN A 135 -1.99 1.30 11.38
N LEU A 136 -2.21 1.06 12.67
CA LEU A 136 -2.48 -0.27 13.21
C LEU A 136 -3.93 -0.36 13.69
N ARG A 137 -4.63 -1.44 13.28
CA ARG A 137 -5.96 -1.78 13.81
C ARG A 137 -5.97 -3.23 14.31
N GLY A 138 -6.62 -3.45 15.44
CA GLY A 138 -6.96 -4.79 15.93
C GLY A 138 -8.47 -4.97 15.85
N LEU A 139 -8.92 -5.79 14.92
CA LEU A 139 -10.33 -5.94 14.56
C LEU A 139 -10.98 -7.18 15.18
N GLY A 140 -10.20 -8.00 15.91
CA GLY A 140 -10.74 -9.22 16.51
C GLY A 140 -11.44 -10.08 15.47
N SER A 141 -12.66 -10.56 15.78
CA SER A 141 -13.47 -11.40 14.92
C SER A 141 -14.53 -10.64 14.10
N SER A 142 -14.51 -9.29 14.09
CA SER A 142 -15.60 -8.47 13.53
C SER A 142 -15.69 -8.49 12.00
N GLU A 143 -14.59 -8.80 11.30
CA GLU A 143 -14.52 -8.79 9.84
C GLU A 143 -14.09 -10.17 9.28
N PRO A 144 -14.96 -11.18 9.29
CA PRO A 144 -14.62 -12.50 8.75
C PRO A 144 -14.61 -12.49 7.23
N VAL A 145 -13.60 -13.15 6.61
CA VAL A 145 -13.50 -13.37 5.15
C VAL A 145 -13.95 -14.78 4.75
N ALA A 146 -14.13 -15.66 5.73
CA ALA A 146 -14.59 -17.03 5.52
C ALA A 146 -15.48 -17.49 6.67
N SER A 147 -16.16 -18.63 6.49
CA SER A 147 -17.08 -19.16 7.50
C SER A 147 -16.35 -19.61 8.75
N ASN A 148 -16.72 -19.07 9.91
CA ASN A 148 -16.21 -19.51 11.21
C ASN A 148 -16.71 -20.90 11.64
N SER A 149 -17.68 -21.49 10.95
CA SER A 149 -18.18 -22.83 11.25
C SER A 149 -17.21 -23.95 10.83
N THR A 150 -16.34 -23.68 9.83
CA THR A 150 -15.37 -24.65 9.33
C THR A 150 -13.96 -24.38 9.86
N ALA A 151 -13.15 -25.42 10.04
CA ALA A 151 -11.76 -25.29 10.45
C ALA A 151 -10.92 -24.51 9.40
N ALA A 152 -11.18 -24.73 8.12
CA ALA A 152 -10.53 -24.00 7.02
C ALA A 152 -10.85 -22.50 7.09
N GLY A 153 -12.13 -22.14 7.19
CA GLY A 153 -12.53 -20.72 7.24
C GLY A 153 -12.03 -20.01 8.50
N ARG A 154 -12.00 -20.68 9.65
CA ARG A 154 -11.36 -20.12 10.85
C ARG A 154 -9.86 -19.83 10.61
N THR A 155 -9.18 -20.71 9.87
CA THR A 155 -7.75 -20.47 9.53
C THR A 155 -7.57 -19.25 8.63
N GLU A 156 -8.46 -18.99 7.68
CA GLU A 156 -8.45 -17.80 6.84
C GLU A 156 -8.78 -16.53 7.63
N ASN A 157 -9.71 -16.62 8.60
CA ASN A 157 -10.05 -15.49 9.46
C ASN A 157 -8.91 -15.09 10.40
N ARG A 158 -8.08 -16.04 10.84
CA ARG A 158 -6.85 -15.73 11.60
C ARG A 158 -5.78 -15.17 10.65
N ARG A 159 -5.81 -13.88 10.37
CA ARG A 159 -4.91 -13.23 9.41
C ARG A 159 -4.42 -11.87 9.90
N VAL A 160 -3.39 -11.38 9.25
CA VAL A 160 -3.01 -9.96 9.28
C VAL A 160 -3.00 -9.46 7.84
N SER A 161 -3.58 -8.30 7.59
CA SER A 161 -3.60 -7.66 6.27
C SER A 161 -2.73 -6.41 6.27
N ILE A 162 -1.94 -6.22 5.21
CA ILE A 162 -1.26 -4.96 4.92
C ILE A 162 -2.06 -4.26 3.83
N VAL A 163 -2.57 -3.06 4.11
CA VAL A 163 -3.45 -2.32 3.21
C VAL A 163 -2.78 -1.02 2.77
N VAL A 164 -2.65 -0.83 1.47
CA VAL A 164 -2.22 0.43 0.85
C VAL A 164 -3.46 1.23 0.48
N ILE A 165 -3.64 2.38 1.11
CA ILE A 165 -4.75 3.30 0.85
C ILE A 165 -4.28 4.30 -0.21
N ALA A 166 -5.03 4.43 -1.30
CA ALA A 166 -4.84 5.51 -2.24
C ALA A 166 -5.46 6.78 -1.65
N ASP A 167 -4.64 7.81 -1.41
CA ASP A 167 -5.10 9.13 -0.96
C ASP A 167 -5.86 9.87 -2.07
#